data_212dd67ed990426aacf05c618fc053c4
#
_entry.id   212dd67ed990426aacf05c618fc053c4
#
_cell.length_a   1.000
_cell.length_b   1.000
_cell.length_c   1.000
_cell.angle_alpha   90.00
_cell.angle_beta   90.00
_cell.angle_gamma   90.00
#
_symmetry.space_group_name_H-M   'P 1'
#
loop_
_entity.id
_entity.type
_entity.pdbx_description
1 polymer ?
#
loop_
_entity_poly.entity_id
_entity_poly.type
_entity_poly.pdbx_seq_one_letter_code
_entity_poly.pdbx_strand_id
1 'polypeptide(L)'
;MATAQSNRKNIMKNRKAVFGLECQVTANKANAYATRSSIEENRALILKNYTAAFMGNRQLANQNTDDIFRNRKTILGSLDTQTDVQRNYVESCLNEASIDYLEHRAALNASVLEVNRMMAEVNAKLIEINSRIMKSNESIVSFNSKNLALNSKILAAGLSPKTATP
;
A
#
# COMPACT_ATOMS: atom_id res chain seq x y z
N MET A 1 -2.55 -59.34 -6.81
CA MET A 1 -2.99 -58.50 -7.93
C MET A 1 -4.16 -57.60 -7.45
N ALA A 2 -4.16 -56.33 -7.75
CA ALA A 2 -5.31 -55.49 -7.45
C ALA A 2 -6.49 -55.90 -8.32
N THR A 3 -7.64 -56.13 -7.72
CA THR A 3 -8.86 -56.47 -8.45
C THR A 3 -9.40 -55.28 -9.21
N ALA A 4 -10.12 -55.50 -10.32
CA ALA A 4 -10.76 -54.41 -11.09
C ALA A 4 -11.64 -53.51 -10.19
N GLN A 5 -12.29 -54.12 -9.17
CA GLN A 5 -13.11 -53.46 -8.21
C GLN A 5 -12.29 -52.51 -7.26
N SER A 6 -11.10 -52.95 -6.82
CA SER A 6 -10.18 -52.17 -6.03
C SER A 6 -9.65 -50.99 -6.83
N ASN A 7 -9.27 -51.19 -8.09
CA ASN A 7 -8.82 -50.15 -8.99
C ASN A 7 -9.91 -49.09 -9.23
N ARG A 8 -11.16 -49.52 -9.46
CA ARG A 8 -12.31 -48.59 -9.59
C ARG A 8 -12.49 -47.73 -8.34
N LYS A 9 -12.42 -48.32 -7.14
CA LYS A 9 -12.53 -47.63 -5.86
C LYS A 9 -11.41 -46.57 -5.70
N ASN A 10 -10.19 -46.92 -6.03
CA ASN A 10 -9.04 -46.02 -5.97
C ASN A 10 -9.16 -44.86 -6.97
N ILE A 11 -9.59 -45.15 -8.20
CA ILE A 11 -9.86 -44.12 -9.22
C ILE A 11 -10.92 -43.11 -8.71
N MET A 12 -12.01 -43.61 -8.13
CA MET A 12 -13.07 -42.73 -7.57
C MET A 12 -12.57 -41.87 -6.40
N LYS A 13 -11.74 -42.47 -5.51
CA LYS A 13 -11.10 -41.74 -4.40
C LYS A 13 -10.18 -40.65 -4.92
N ASN A 14 -9.32 -40.97 -5.87
CA ASN A 14 -8.40 -40.02 -6.47
C ASN A 14 -9.15 -38.89 -7.19
N ARG A 15 -10.19 -39.22 -7.96
CA ARG A 15 -11.04 -38.24 -8.64
C ARG A 15 -11.68 -37.27 -7.64
N LYS A 16 -12.21 -37.77 -6.51
CA LYS A 16 -12.78 -36.93 -5.45
C LYS A 16 -11.72 -36.04 -4.82
N ALA A 17 -10.52 -36.56 -4.57
CA ALA A 17 -9.41 -35.80 -4.01
C ALA A 17 -8.95 -34.69 -4.96
N VAL A 18 -8.80 -34.99 -6.25
CA VAL A 18 -8.42 -34.00 -7.28
C VAL A 18 -9.47 -32.90 -7.36
N PHE A 19 -10.76 -33.25 -7.41
CA PHE A 19 -11.84 -32.26 -7.43
C PHE A 19 -11.84 -31.38 -6.17
N GLY A 20 -11.60 -31.97 -4.98
CA GLY A 20 -11.48 -31.24 -3.73
C GLY A 20 -10.31 -30.23 -3.74
N LEU A 21 -9.15 -30.63 -4.29
CA LEU A 21 -8.00 -29.73 -4.45
C LEU A 21 -8.29 -28.61 -5.44
N GLU A 22 -8.98 -28.89 -6.53
CA GLU A 22 -9.37 -27.89 -7.53
C GLU A 22 -10.30 -26.82 -6.93
N CYS A 23 -11.28 -27.24 -6.11
CA CYS A 23 -12.13 -26.33 -5.36
C CYS A 23 -11.34 -25.45 -4.37
N GLN A 24 -10.38 -26.05 -3.64
CA GLN A 24 -9.53 -25.30 -2.71
C GLN A 24 -8.65 -24.27 -3.43
N VAL A 25 -8.04 -24.64 -4.55
CA VAL A 25 -7.23 -23.73 -5.37
C VAL A 25 -8.06 -22.56 -5.87
N THR A 26 -9.29 -22.83 -6.33
CA THR A 26 -10.21 -21.79 -6.80
C THR A 26 -10.62 -20.85 -5.67
N ALA A 27 -10.95 -21.38 -4.50
CA ALA A 27 -11.28 -20.59 -3.31
C ALA A 27 -10.10 -19.73 -2.85
N ASN A 28 -8.89 -20.30 -2.81
CA ASN A 28 -7.68 -19.55 -2.45
C ASN A 28 -7.40 -18.43 -3.44
N LYS A 29 -7.60 -18.67 -4.73
CA LYS A 29 -7.46 -17.65 -5.77
C LYS A 29 -8.46 -16.50 -5.58
N ALA A 30 -9.73 -16.82 -5.31
CA ALA A 30 -10.77 -15.81 -5.03
C ALA A 30 -10.43 -14.96 -3.80
N ASN A 31 -9.99 -15.61 -2.71
CA ASN A 31 -9.56 -14.92 -1.50
C ASN A 31 -8.34 -14.01 -1.73
N ALA A 32 -7.37 -14.45 -2.53
CA ALA A 32 -6.22 -13.65 -2.88
C ALA A 32 -6.61 -12.38 -3.65
N TYR A 33 -7.53 -12.48 -4.60
CA TYR A 33 -8.06 -11.32 -5.33
C TYR A 33 -8.85 -10.37 -4.43
N ALA A 34 -9.71 -10.89 -3.54
CA ALA A 34 -10.46 -10.08 -2.58
C ALA A 34 -9.52 -9.32 -1.64
N THR A 35 -8.50 -10.00 -1.11
CA THR A 35 -7.47 -9.36 -0.25
C THR A 35 -6.72 -8.27 -1.01
N ARG A 36 -6.35 -8.50 -2.26
CA ARG A 36 -5.70 -7.49 -3.10
C ARG A 36 -6.59 -6.27 -3.30
N SER A 37 -7.87 -6.46 -3.59
CA SER A 37 -8.83 -5.36 -3.74
C SER A 37 -8.89 -4.50 -2.49
N SER A 38 -9.03 -5.13 -1.32
CA SER A 38 -9.05 -4.43 -0.02
C SER A 38 -7.75 -3.65 0.26
N ILE A 39 -6.59 -4.18 -0.13
CA ILE A 39 -5.31 -3.49 0.00
C ILE A 39 -5.27 -2.23 -0.87
N GLU A 40 -5.72 -2.32 -2.13
CA GLU A 40 -5.74 -1.17 -3.04
C GLU A 40 -6.75 -0.10 -2.58
N GLU A 41 -7.91 -0.49 -2.07
CA GLU A 41 -8.89 0.42 -1.46
C GLU A 41 -8.31 1.13 -0.23
N ASN A 42 -7.68 0.39 0.69
CA ASN A 42 -7.03 0.97 1.86
C ASN A 42 -5.91 1.94 1.47
N ARG A 43 -5.12 1.61 0.45
CA ARG A 43 -4.10 2.51 -0.08
C ARG A 43 -4.70 3.80 -0.61
N ALA A 44 -5.77 3.72 -1.38
CA ALA A 44 -6.46 4.90 -1.91
C ALA A 44 -7.02 5.78 -0.78
N LEU A 45 -7.61 5.17 0.27
CA LEU A 45 -8.09 5.87 1.45
C LEU A 45 -6.97 6.54 2.24
N ILE A 46 -5.84 5.87 2.44
CA ILE A 46 -4.66 6.45 3.10
C ILE A 46 -4.16 7.67 2.34
N LEU A 47 -4.02 7.58 1.02
CA LEU A 47 -3.59 8.70 0.18
C LEU A 47 -4.59 9.86 0.21
N LYS A 48 -5.89 9.56 0.16
CA LYS A 48 -6.95 10.57 0.26
C LYS A 48 -6.92 11.28 1.61
N ASN A 49 -6.80 10.53 2.71
CA ASN A 49 -6.71 11.08 4.06
C ASN A 49 -5.44 11.92 4.26
N TYR A 50 -4.30 11.45 3.72
CA TYR A 50 -3.06 12.22 3.72
C TYR A 50 -3.23 13.55 3.00
N THR A 51 -3.81 13.55 1.80
CA THR A 51 -4.00 14.78 1.02
C THR A 51 -4.99 15.73 1.69
N ALA A 52 -6.14 15.24 2.14
CA ALA A 52 -7.20 16.07 2.69
C ALA A 52 -6.88 16.58 4.10
N ALA A 53 -6.48 15.69 5.01
CA ALA A 53 -6.29 16.05 6.42
C ALA A 53 -4.89 16.61 6.69
N PHE A 54 -3.86 16.03 6.09
CA PHE A 54 -2.49 16.43 6.39
C PHE A 54 -2.03 17.63 5.54
N MET A 55 -2.19 17.55 4.21
CA MET A 55 -1.75 18.63 3.32
C MET A 55 -2.61 19.88 3.49
N GLY A 56 -3.94 19.72 3.58
CA GLY A 56 -4.87 20.83 3.80
C GLY A 56 -4.68 21.50 5.16
N ASN A 57 -4.66 20.74 6.24
CA ASN A 57 -4.44 21.27 7.59
C ASN A 57 -3.05 21.89 7.76
N ARG A 58 -2.01 21.31 7.13
CA ARG A 58 -0.68 21.91 7.12
C ARG A 58 -0.66 23.26 6.43
N GLN A 59 -1.35 23.40 5.29
CA GLN A 59 -1.43 24.67 4.58
C GLN A 59 -2.09 25.74 5.45
N LEU A 60 -3.22 25.42 6.10
CA LEU A 60 -3.90 26.32 7.03
C LEU A 60 -3.04 26.66 8.24
N ALA A 61 -2.37 25.68 8.85
CA ALA A 61 -1.46 25.89 9.97
C ALA A 61 -0.29 26.81 9.59
N ASN A 62 0.30 26.61 8.40
CA ASN A 62 1.35 27.48 7.89
C ASN A 62 0.84 28.92 7.68
N GLN A 63 -0.33 29.09 7.05
CA GLN A 63 -0.92 30.41 6.84
C GLN A 63 -1.22 31.12 8.16
N ASN A 64 -1.84 30.42 9.12
CA ASN A 64 -2.10 30.98 10.44
C ASN A 64 -0.81 31.39 11.16
N THR A 65 0.23 30.57 11.08
CA THR A 65 1.54 30.86 11.67
C THR A 65 2.17 32.10 11.03
N ASP A 66 2.14 32.19 9.70
CA ASP A 66 2.67 33.31 8.94
C ASP A 66 1.89 34.62 9.28
N ASP A 67 0.57 34.53 9.42
CA ASP A 67 -0.29 35.67 9.78
C ASP A 67 -0.07 36.11 11.22
N ILE A 68 0.04 35.21 12.18
CA ILE A 68 0.38 35.51 13.58
C ILE A 68 1.74 36.20 13.66
N PHE A 69 2.74 35.69 12.99
CA PHE A 69 4.08 36.31 12.97
C PHE A 69 4.06 37.70 12.34
N ARG A 70 3.37 37.85 11.20
CA ARG A 70 3.21 39.14 10.51
C ARG A 70 2.50 40.16 11.41
N ASN A 71 1.40 39.78 12.07
CA ASN A 71 0.65 40.63 12.97
C ASN A 71 1.51 41.05 14.17
N ARG A 72 2.24 40.12 14.81
CA ARG A 72 3.14 40.41 15.91
C ARG A 72 4.25 41.41 15.51
N LYS A 73 4.85 41.18 14.33
CA LYS A 73 5.84 42.10 13.76
C LYS A 73 5.28 43.48 13.48
N THR A 74 4.05 43.57 12.96
CA THR A 74 3.38 44.85 12.69
C THR A 74 3.08 45.60 14.00
N ILE A 75 2.55 44.90 15.02
CA ILE A 75 2.28 45.52 16.34
C ILE A 75 3.56 46.03 16.95
N LEU A 76 4.61 45.23 17.05
CA LEU A 76 5.90 45.62 17.64
C LEU A 76 6.56 46.75 16.84
N GLY A 77 6.47 46.74 15.51
CA GLY A 77 7.03 47.79 14.64
C GLY A 77 6.24 49.09 14.66
N SER A 78 5.00 49.10 15.16
CA SER A 78 4.19 50.31 15.31
C SER A 78 4.37 51.02 16.67
N LEU A 79 5.14 50.39 17.59
CA LEU A 79 5.41 50.99 18.89
C LEU A 79 6.38 52.14 18.76
N ASP A 80 5.99 53.31 19.30
CA ASP A 80 6.88 54.47 19.42
C ASP A 80 7.89 54.21 20.54
N THR A 81 9.17 54.21 20.21
CA THR A 81 10.26 53.94 21.16
C THR A 81 11.13 55.19 21.29
N GLN A 82 11.05 55.83 22.45
CA GLN A 82 11.77 57.08 22.72
C GLN A 82 13.13 56.88 23.40
N THR A 83 13.37 55.70 23.95
CA THR A 83 14.61 55.38 24.65
C THR A 83 15.26 54.12 24.06
N ASP A 84 16.60 54.01 24.23
CA ASP A 84 17.34 52.79 23.83
C ASP A 84 16.85 51.55 24.55
N VAL A 85 16.43 51.67 25.80
CA VAL A 85 15.86 50.57 26.57
C VAL A 85 14.56 50.06 25.94
N GLN A 86 13.66 50.95 25.54
CA GLN A 86 12.41 50.58 24.85
C GLN A 86 12.70 49.92 23.49
N ARG A 87 13.67 50.44 22.74
CA ARG A 87 14.10 49.88 21.45
C ARG A 87 14.64 48.47 21.63
N ASN A 88 15.56 48.28 22.57
CA ASN A 88 16.14 46.97 22.87
C ASN A 88 15.05 45.95 23.30
N TYR A 89 14.05 46.40 24.07
CA TYR A 89 12.92 45.54 24.45
C TYR A 89 12.11 45.11 23.24
N VAL A 90 11.75 46.04 22.34
CA VAL A 90 11.02 45.70 21.11
C VAL A 90 11.82 44.75 20.21
N GLU A 91 13.12 44.98 20.06
CA GLU A 91 14.00 44.10 19.30
C GLU A 91 14.10 42.72 19.93
N SER A 92 14.16 42.58 21.25
CA SER A 92 14.13 41.32 21.96
C SER A 92 12.83 40.58 21.71
N CYS A 93 11.68 41.24 21.78
CA CYS A 93 10.38 40.63 21.45
C CYS A 93 10.25 40.19 19.99
N LEU A 94 10.86 40.94 19.05
CA LEU A 94 10.91 40.57 17.64
C LEU A 94 11.79 39.34 17.42
N ASN A 95 12.92 39.23 18.10
CA ASN A 95 13.79 38.08 18.07
C ASN A 95 13.10 36.84 18.63
N GLU A 96 12.44 36.96 19.80
CA GLU A 96 11.63 35.88 20.40
C GLU A 96 10.54 35.42 19.45
N ALA A 97 9.76 36.35 18.86
CA ALA A 97 8.74 36.01 17.89
C ALA A 97 9.31 35.28 16.65
N SER A 98 10.53 35.62 16.23
CA SER A 98 11.21 34.99 15.11
C SER A 98 11.66 33.56 15.45
N ILE A 99 12.14 33.34 16.68
CA ILE A 99 12.53 32.03 17.20
C ILE A 99 11.29 31.13 17.29
N ASP A 100 10.22 31.59 17.95
CA ASP A 100 8.94 30.84 18.03
C ASP A 100 8.42 30.42 16.64
N TYR A 101 8.49 31.33 15.68
CA TYR A 101 8.09 31.06 14.31
C TYR A 101 8.94 29.96 13.67
N LEU A 102 10.25 30.04 13.81
CA LEU A 102 11.18 29.04 13.24
C LEU A 102 11.02 27.67 13.91
N GLU A 103 10.87 27.62 15.24
CA GLU A 103 10.63 26.38 15.99
C GLU A 103 9.34 25.70 15.53
N HIS A 104 8.25 26.46 15.42
CA HIS A 104 6.99 25.92 14.95
C HIS A 104 7.09 25.38 13.50
N ARG A 105 7.78 26.11 12.62
CA ARG A 105 8.04 25.65 11.23
C ARG A 105 8.89 24.39 11.19
N ALA A 106 9.89 24.29 12.05
CA ALA A 106 10.73 23.09 12.16
C ALA A 106 9.92 21.88 12.64
N ALA A 107 9.07 22.06 13.65
CA ALA A 107 8.20 20.99 14.16
C ALA A 107 7.21 20.50 13.09
N LEU A 108 6.60 21.41 12.33
CA LEU A 108 5.73 21.05 11.20
C LEU A 108 6.48 20.26 10.13
N ASN A 109 7.70 20.68 9.79
CA ASN A 109 8.52 19.97 8.81
C ASN A 109 8.93 18.57 9.30
N ALA A 110 9.26 18.41 10.58
CA ALA A 110 9.55 17.11 11.18
C ALA A 110 8.35 16.15 11.07
N SER A 111 7.13 16.66 11.35
CA SER A 111 5.91 15.87 11.19
C SER A 111 5.66 15.43 9.74
N VAL A 112 5.97 16.30 8.77
CA VAL A 112 5.89 15.96 7.33
C VAL A 112 6.86 14.85 6.96
N LEU A 113 8.11 14.95 7.42
CA LEU A 113 9.13 13.94 7.15
C LEU A 113 8.71 12.57 7.69
N GLU A 114 8.14 12.53 8.89
CA GLU A 114 7.66 11.28 9.50
C GLU A 114 6.52 10.65 8.69
N VAL A 115 5.53 11.45 8.26
CA VAL A 115 4.45 10.94 7.40
C VAL A 115 4.99 10.44 6.07
N ASN A 116 5.93 11.16 5.45
CA ASN A 116 6.55 10.71 4.20
C ASN A 116 7.32 9.40 4.38
N ARG A 117 8.00 9.22 5.53
CA ARG A 117 8.67 7.96 5.88
C ARG A 117 7.66 6.80 5.96
N MET A 118 6.55 6.99 6.68
CA MET A 118 5.50 5.97 6.77
C MET A 118 4.90 5.62 5.40
N MET A 119 4.70 6.61 4.53
CA MET A 119 4.23 6.38 3.17
C MET A 119 5.23 5.59 2.32
N ALA A 120 6.53 5.84 2.47
CA ALA A 120 7.58 5.07 1.81
C ALA A 120 7.57 3.60 2.28
N GLU A 121 7.36 3.33 3.57
CA GLU A 121 7.23 1.97 4.10
C GLU A 121 6.01 1.23 3.53
N VAL A 122 4.85 1.90 3.42
CA VAL A 122 3.67 1.33 2.77
C VAL A 122 3.97 0.97 1.31
N ASN A 123 4.62 1.87 0.57
CA ASN A 123 5.01 1.60 -0.81
C ASN A 123 5.98 0.42 -0.93
N ALA A 124 6.96 0.30 -0.04
CA ALA A 124 7.90 -0.83 -0.03
C ALA A 124 7.18 -2.17 0.19
N LYS A 125 6.21 -2.23 1.12
CA LYS A 125 5.38 -3.42 1.34
C LYS A 125 4.53 -3.78 0.12
N LEU A 126 3.99 -2.80 -0.58
CA LEU A 126 3.23 -3.03 -1.82
C LEU A 126 4.10 -3.60 -2.93
N ILE A 127 5.35 -3.13 -3.06
CA ILE A 127 6.33 -3.68 -4.00
C ILE A 127 6.63 -5.15 -3.66
N GLU A 128 6.81 -5.48 -2.38
CA GLU A 128 7.04 -6.86 -1.94
C GLU A 128 5.85 -7.76 -2.30
N ILE A 129 4.63 -7.32 -2.03
CA ILE A 129 3.40 -8.04 -2.39
C ILE A 129 3.32 -8.27 -3.90
N ASN A 130 3.56 -7.24 -4.71
CA ASN A 130 3.57 -7.35 -6.15
C ASN A 130 4.63 -8.35 -6.65
N SER A 131 5.83 -8.35 -6.06
CA SER A 131 6.88 -9.33 -6.38
C SER A 131 6.44 -10.76 -6.07
N ARG A 132 5.77 -10.99 -4.94
CA ARG A 132 5.23 -12.33 -4.59
C ARG A 132 4.13 -12.78 -5.57
N ILE A 133 3.25 -11.85 -5.98
CA ILE A 133 2.22 -12.13 -6.99
C ILE A 133 2.86 -12.50 -8.33
N MET A 134 3.88 -11.77 -8.77
CA MET A 134 4.62 -12.08 -10.00
C MET A 134 5.23 -13.48 -9.95
N LYS A 135 5.94 -13.83 -8.88
CA LYS A 135 6.52 -15.18 -8.71
C LYS A 135 5.47 -16.30 -8.73
N SER A 136 4.30 -16.04 -8.10
CA SER A 136 3.18 -16.97 -8.14
C SER A 136 2.65 -17.16 -9.57
N ASN A 137 2.50 -16.07 -10.30
CA ASN A 137 2.06 -16.12 -11.71
C ASN A 137 3.07 -16.87 -12.60
N GLU A 138 4.37 -16.65 -12.43
CA GLU A 138 5.43 -17.40 -13.13
C GLU A 138 5.35 -18.91 -12.86
N SER A 139 5.11 -19.29 -11.60
CA SER A 139 4.91 -20.68 -11.21
C SER A 139 3.70 -21.31 -11.91
N ILE A 140 2.57 -20.58 -11.96
CA ILE A 140 1.34 -21.02 -12.64
C ILE A 140 1.59 -21.16 -14.15
N VAL A 141 2.24 -20.20 -14.78
CA VAL A 141 2.58 -20.24 -16.21
C VAL A 141 3.49 -21.43 -16.52
N SER A 142 4.51 -21.67 -15.69
CA SER A 142 5.41 -22.82 -15.83
C SER A 142 4.65 -24.15 -15.72
N PHE A 143 3.76 -24.27 -14.73
CA PHE A 143 2.91 -25.45 -14.57
C PHE A 143 2.01 -25.67 -15.79
N ASN A 144 1.32 -24.64 -16.25
CA ASN A 144 0.44 -24.70 -17.41
C ASN A 144 1.20 -25.10 -18.70
N SER A 145 2.39 -24.53 -18.90
CA SER A 145 3.24 -24.85 -20.06
C SER A 145 3.71 -26.29 -20.06
N LYS A 146 4.07 -26.82 -18.88
CA LYS A 146 4.44 -28.24 -18.75
C LYS A 146 3.27 -29.18 -19.06
N ASN A 147 2.07 -28.86 -18.57
CA ASN A 147 0.87 -29.64 -18.83
C ASN A 147 0.43 -29.55 -20.29
N LEU A 148 0.54 -28.39 -20.92
CA LEU A 148 0.29 -28.23 -22.35
C LEU A 148 1.24 -29.07 -23.19
N ALA A 149 2.53 -29.09 -22.88
CA ALA A 149 3.52 -29.92 -23.55
C ALA A 149 3.24 -31.42 -23.36
N LEU A 150 2.82 -31.82 -22.16
CA LEU A 150 2.41 -33.21 -21.88
C LEU A 150 1.18 -33.62 -22.69
N ASN A 151 0.13 -32.76 -22.70
CA ASN A 151 -1.07 -33.00 -23.48
C ASN A 151 -0.77 -33.10 -24.99
N SER A 152 0.11 -32.26 -25.51
CA SER A 152 0.54 -32.31 -26.91
C SER A 152 1.27 -33.61 -27.23
N LYS A 153 2.12 -34.14 -26.33
CA LYS A 153 2.78 -35.43 -26.49
C LYS A 153 1.77 -36.59 -26.49
N ILE A 154 0.76 -36.57 -25.62
CA ILE A 154 -0.28 -37.60 -25.54
C ILE A 154 -1.09 -37.60 -26.84
N LEU A 155 -1.46 -36.46 -27.38
CA LEU A 155 -2.18 -36.33 -28.64
C LEU A 155 -1.33 -36.82 -29.83
N ALA A 156 -0.05 -36.44 -29.87
CA ALA A 156 0.88 -36.88 -30.93
C ALA A 156 1.12 -38.39 -30.92
N ALA A 157 0.98 -39.05 -29.77
CA ALA A 157 1.06 -40.48 -29.63
C ALA A 157 -0.21 -41.22 -30.11
N GLY A 158 -1.19 -40.54 -30.69
CA GLY A 158 -2.42 -41.11 -31.23
C GLY A 158 -3.41 -41.63 -30.17
N LEU A 159 -3.22 -41.19 -28.91
CA LEU A 159 -4.15 -41.50 -27.83
C LEU A 159 -5.31 -40.51 -27.87
N SER A 160 -6.33 -40.78 -28.65
CA SER A 160 -7.57 -40.01 -28.65
C SER A 160 -8.32 -40.18 -27.32
N PRO A 161 -8.91 -39.12 -26.76
CA PRO A 161 -9.82 -39.26 -25.64
C PRO A 161 -10.97 -40.18 -26.06
N LYS A 162 -11.22 -41.22 -25.30
CA LYS A 162 -12.48 -41.96 -25.48
C LYS A 162 -13.62 -40.96 -25.31
N THR A 163 -14.37 -40.75 -26.38
CA THR A 163 -15.61 -39.97 -26.29
C THR A 163 -16.43 -40.55 -25.15
N ALA A 164 -16.67 -39.78 -24.12
CA ALA A 164 -17.64 -40.13 -23.11
C ALA A 164 -18.99 -40.26 -23.84
N THR A 165 -19.41 -41.48 -24.06
CA THR A 165 -20.82 -41.76 -24.45
C THR A 165 -21.69 -41.25 -23.30
N PRO A 166 -22.77 -40.50 -23.56
CA PRO A 166 -23.63 -39.93 -22.54
C PRO A 166 -24.27 -40.98 -21.63
#